data_dc9b9bfd464dc071ae3bff1722a4b530
#
_entry.id   dc9b9bfd464dc071ae3bff1722a4b530
#
_cell.length_a   1.000
_cell.length_b   1.000
_cell.length_c   1.000
_cell.angle_alpha   90.00
_cell.angle_beta   90.00
_cell.angle_gamma   90.00
#
_symmetry.space_group_name_H-M   'P 1'
#
loop_
_entity.id
_entity.type
_entity.pdbx_description
1 polymer ?
#
loop_
_entity_poly.entity_id
_entity_poly.type
_entity_poly.pdbx_seq_one_letter_code
_entity_poly.pdbx_strand_id
1 'polypeptide(L)'
;MQAAGPLKLLTLNTHKGFTTFNRRFVLHDLREAVRDVAADIVFLQEVIGIHQRHAARHANWPAQPQYQFLAESIWGNVAYGSNAVYQHGDHGNAILSKYPIVRYRNHDISLNRLERRGVLHCVIGMPQTGREVHLICTHLSLREAHRLRQLQQLCGIIASEVPPEAALFVAGDFNDWRGRAHQVLQRAAGLKEAFIEGGGQAAASFPARWPLLQLDRIYFRNASLVHSDVLRAKPWSRLSDHLPLYAEAVLAP
;
A
#
# COMPACT_ATOMS: atom_id res chain seq x y z
N MET A 1 27.98 15.05 -6.99
CA MET A 1 26.79 14.51 -6.29
C MET A 1 26.41 13.19 -6.98
N GLN A 2 26.53 12.06 -6.30
CA GLN A 2 26.01 10.80 -6.84
C GLN A 2 24.50 10.93 -6.97
N ALA A 3 23.96 10.61 -8.15
CA ALA A 3 22.52 10.52 -8.33
C ALA A 3 21.96 9.48 -7.35
N ALA A 4 20.96 9.86 -6.58
CA ALA A 4 20.27 8.90 -5.72
C ALA A 4 19.73 7.77 -6.60
N GLY A 5 19.98 6.51 -6.19
CA GLY A 5 19.45 5.36 -6.91
C GLY A 5 17.91 5.38 -6.96
N PRO A 6 17.29 4.50 -7.77
CA PRO A 6 15.83 4.44 -7.84
C PRO A 6 15.21 4.09 -6.49
N LEU A 7 14.11 4.75 -6.16
CA LEU A 7 13.29 4.45 -4.99
C LEU A 7 12.52 3.14 -5.23
N LYS A 8 12.68 2.19 -4.33
CA LYS A 8 12.07 0.85 -4.39
C LYS A 8 10.76 0.84 -3.60
N LEU A 9 9.68 0.51 -4.26
CA LEU A 9 8.32 0.52 -3.74
C LEU A 9 7.74 -0.89 -3.73
N LEU A 10 7.05 -1.27 -2.66
CA LEU A 10 6.29 -2.51 -2.56
C LEU A 10 4.87 -2.19 -2.06
N THR A 11 3.84 -2.78 -2.68
CA THR A 11 2.49 -2.77 -2.11
C THR A 11 1.95 -4.18 -1.96
N LEU A 12 1.25 -4.42 -0.85
CA LEU A 12 0.69 -5.72 -0.51
C LEU A 12 -0.55 -5.59 0.38
N ASN A 13 -1.66 -6.19 -0.02
CA ASN A 13 -2.74 -6.51 0.91
C ASN A 13 -2.31 -7.75 1.73
N THR A 14 -2.16 -7.57 3.05
CA THR A 14 -1.61 -8.59 3.95
C THR A 14 -2.62 -9.66 4.37
N HIS A 15 -3.90 -9.47 3.99
CA HIS A 15 -5.00 -10.32 4.43
C HIS A 15 -4.92 -10.62 5.96
N LYS A 16 -4.67 -9.59 6.75
CA LYS A 16 -4.55 -9.64 8.22
C LYS A 16 -3.48 -10.60 8.75
N GLY A 17 -2.50 -10.97 7.91
CA GLY A 17 -1.45 -11.94 8.25
C GLY A 17 -1.89 -13.39 8.12
N PHE A 18 -2.96 -13.66 7.35
CA PHE A 18 -3.47 -15.01 7.12
C PHE A 18 -3.39 -15.42 5.65
N THR A 19 -3.34 -16.72 5.41
CA THR A 19 -3.52 -17.28 4.06
C THR A 19 -4.97 -17.15 3.60
N THR A 20 -5.23 -17.33 2.30
CA THR A 20 -6.57 -17.39 1.70
C THR A 20 -7.54 -18.18 2.58
N PHE A 21 -8.73 -17.63 2.81
CA PHE A 21 -9.78 -18.15 3.71
C PHE A 21 -9.39 -18.23 5.19
N ASN A 22 -8.42 -17.43 5.64
CA ASN A 22 -7.95 -17.39 7.03
C ASN A 22 -7.52 -18.75 7.61
N ARG A 23 -7.00 -19.65 6.77
CA ARG A 23 -6.69 -21.03 7.17
C ARG A 23 -5.46 -21.15 8.05
N ARG A 24 -4.45 -20.33 7.83
CA ARG A 24 -3.18 -20.37 8.56
C ARG A 24 -2.69 -18.95 8.82
N PHE A 25 -2.21 -18.71 10.03
CA PHE A 25 -1.49 -17.49 10.38
C PHE A 25 -0.06 -17.57 9.85
N VAL A 26 0.35 -16.60 9.03
CA VAL A 26 1.62 -16.61 8.27
C VAL A 26 2.40 -15.31 8.38
N LEU A 27 2.08 -14.46 9.36
CA LEU A 27 2.69 -13.14 9.49
C LEU A 27 4.22 -13.19 9.62
N HIS A 28 4.78 -14.22 10.28
CA HIS A 28 6.22 -14.40 10.41
C HIS A 28 6.88 -14.70 9.04
N ASP A 29 6.28 -15.64 8.28
CA ASP A 29 6.75 -15.97 6.94
C ASP A 29 6.62 -14.74 6.02
N LEU A 30 5.52 -13.96 6.18
CA LEU A 30 5.28 -12.72 5.45
C LEU A 30 6.35 -11.67 5.76
N ARG A 31 6.72 -11.50 7.03
CA ARG A 31 7.79 -10.57 7.44
C ARG A 31 9.10 -10.88 6.72
N GLU A 32 9.54 -12.14 6.76
CA GLU A 32 10.79 -12.52 6.10
C GLU A 32 10.74 -12.27 4.59
N ALA A 33 9.64 -12.63 3.94
CA ALA A 33 9.47 -12.39 2.51
C ALA A 33 9.47 -10.88 2.14
N VAL A 34 8.83 -10.03 2.95
CA VAL A 34 8.83 -8.57 2.74
C VAL A 34 10.24 -8.00 2.96
N ARG A 35 10.99 -8.52 3.95
CA ARG A 35 12.38 -8.13 4.21
C ARG A 35 13.30 -8.46 3.06
N ASP A 36 13.16 -9.65 2.47
CA ASP A 36 13.98 -10.12 1.36
C ASP A 36 13.83 -9.24 0.09
N VAL A 37 12.67 -8.60 -0.10
CA VAL A 37 12.48 -7.60 -1.18
C VAL A 37 13.34 -6.36 -0.98
N ALA A 38 13.64 -6.02 0.28
CA ALA A 38 14.45 -4.86 0.66
C ALA A 38 13.96 -3.51 0.08
N ALA A 39 12.64 -3.39 -0.15
CA ALA A 39 12.02 -2.14 -0.63
C ALA A 39 12.33 -0.97 0.32
N ASP A 40 12.37 0.25 -0.23
CA ASP A 40 12.60 1.44 0.58
C ASP A 40 11.31 1.91 1.25
N ILE A 41 10.18 1.75 0.53
CA ILE A 41 8.83 2.06 0.99
C ILE A 41 7.93 0.85 0.79
N VAL A 42 7.15 0.51 1.83
CA VAL A 42 6.17 -0.58 1.78
C VAL A 42 4.79 -0.04 2.13
N PHE A 43 3.83 -0.24 1.23
CA PHE A 43 2.42 0.10 1.41
C PHE A 43 1.65 -1.17 1.77
N LEU A 44 1.05 -1.20 2.94
CA LEU A 44 0.35 -2.38 3.44
C LEU A 44 -1.14 -2.09 3.65
N GLN A 45 -1.99 -3.01 3.22
CA GLN A 45 -3.43 -2.96 3.45
C GLN A 45 -3.86 -4.15 4.32
N GLU A 46 -4.99 -4.02 4.98
CA GLU A 46 -5.54 -5.00 5.93
C GLU A 46 -4.60 -5.36 7.10
N VAL A 47 -3.78 -4.41 7.54
CA VAL A 47 -2.88 -4.64 8.66
C VAL A 47 -3.63 -4.49 9.99
N ILE A 48 -3.46 -5.44 10.89
CA ILE A 48 -4.05 -5.40 12.23
C ILE A 48 -3.18 -4.53 13.14
N GLY A 49 -3.79 -3.55 13.79
CA GLY A 49 -3.18 -2.79 14.89
C GLY A 49 -3.16 -3.64 16.16
N ILE A 50 -4.32 -3.82 16.79
CA ILE A 50 -4.50 -4.66 17.97
C ILE A 50 -5.61 -5.66 17.69
N HIS A 51 -5.48 -6.90 18.21
CA HIS A 51 -6.55 -7.88 18.13
C HIS A 51 -6.49 -8.91 19.27
N GLN A 52 -7.22 -8.63 20.36
CA GLN A 52 -7.21 -9.43 21.58
C GLN A 52 -7.57 -10.92 21.36
N ARG A 53 -8.59 -11.20 20.54
CA ARG A 53 -9.01 -12.59 20.28
C ARG A 53 -7.98 -13.39 19.47
N HIS A 54 -7.32 -12.75 18.50
CA HIS A 54 -6.26 -13.44 17.76
C HIS A 54 -5.04 -13.66 18.63
N ALA A 55 -4.65 -12.69 19.47
CA ALA A 55 -3.57 -12.85 20.43
C ALA A 55 -3.82 -14.02 21.40
N ALA A 56 -5.07 -14.22 21.83
CA ALA A 56 -5.43 -15.35 22.70
C ALA A 56 -5.47 -16.72 21.98
N ARG A 57 -5.66 -16.74 20.65
CA ARG A 57 -5.83 -17.98 19.87
C ARG A 57 -4.56 -18.47 19.18
N HIS A 58 -3.61 -17.60 18.93
CA HIS A 58 -2.39 -17.90 18.18
C HIS A 58 -1.17 -17.68 19.09
N ALA A 59 -0.51 -18.75 19.50
CA ALA A 59 0.64 -18.69 20.40
C ALA A 59 1.81 -17.87 19.84
N ASN A 60 1.93 -17.78 18.51
CA ASN A 60 2.94 -17.01 17.81
C ASN A 60 2.45 -15.62 17.35
N TRP A 61 1.34 -15.12 17.93
CA TRP A 61 0.88 -13.74 17.65
C TRP A 61 1.88 -12.74 18.24
N PRO A 62 2.34 -11.72 17.46
CA PRO A 62 3.29 -10.75 17.98
C PRO A 62 2.68 -9.92 19.12
N ALA A 63 3.48 -9.58 20.12
CA ALA A 63 3.07 -8.71 21.22
C ALA A 63 2.80 -7.26 20.76
N GLN A 64 3.47 -6.85 19.70
CA GLN A 64 3.32 -5.53 19.08
C GLN A 64 2.35 -5.56 17.90
N PRO A 65 1.81 -4.38 17.45
CA PRO A 65 0.99 -4.29 16.25
C PRO A 65 1.68 -4.89 15.03
N GLN A 66 0.90 -5.47 14.10
CA GLN A 66 1.47 -6.15 12.92
C GLN A 66 2.36 -5.22 12.07
N TYR A 67 2.00 -3.94 11.93
CA TYR A 67 2.82 -2.99 11.17
C TYR A 67 4.19 -2.73 11.83
N GLN A 68 4.28 -2.72 13.15
CA GLN A 68 5.55 -2.61 13.87
C GLN A 68 6.37 -3.89 13.73
N PHE A 69 5.72 -5.04 13.88
CA PHE A 69 6.35 -6.35 13.70
C PHE A 69 6.92 -6.53 12.29
N LEU A 70 6.21 -6.09 11.25
CA LEU A 70 6.68 -6.15 9.86
C LEU A 70 7.83 -5.17 9.60
N ALA A 71 7.82 -4.00 10.25
CA ALA A 71 8.85 -2.96 10.09
C ALA A 71 10.18 -3.29 10.77
N GLU A 72 10.14 -4.12 11.81
CA GLU A 72 11.26 -4.36 12.73
C GLU A 72 12.61 -4.55 12.03
N SER A 73 13.61 -3.78 12.48
CA SER A 73 15.02 -3.81 12.05
C SER A 73 15.34 -3.30 10.63
N ILE A 74 14.37 -3.03 9.76
CA ILE A 74 14.62 -2.51 8.39
C ILE A 74 14.02 -1.11 8.18
N TRP A 75 12.75 -0.94 8.54
CA TRP A 75 12.05 0.33 8.36
C TRP A 75 11.94 1.05 9.69
N GLY A 76 12.83 2.02 9.89
CA GLY A 76 12.87 2.81 11.13
C GLY A 76 11.68 3.76 11.31
N ASN A 77 10.87 3.96 10.27
CA ASN A 77 9.75 4.90 10.28
C ASN A 77 8.48 4.21 9.81
N VAL A 78 7.40 4.38 10.57
CA VAL A 78 6.11 3.74 10.31
C VAL A 78 4.97 4.72 10.52
N ALA A 79 4.05 4.77 9.56
CA ALA A 79 2.75 5.42 9.71
C ALA A 79 1.64 4.36 9.66
N TYR A 80 0.64 4.48 10.52
CA TYR A 80 -0.52 3.60 10.56
C TYR A 80 -1.81 4.40 10.61
N GLY A 81 -2.76 4.04 9.74
CA GLY A 81 -4.10 4.58 9.69
C GLY A 81 -5.12 3.50 10.06
N SER A 82 -5.65 3.56 11.30
CA SER A 82 -6.74 2.68 11.71
C SER A 82 -8.03 3.08 10.98
N ASN A 83 -8.60 2.17 10.21
CA ASN A 83 -9.81 2.41 9.41
C ASN A 83 -11.03 1.76 10.05
N ALA A 84 -10.95 0.47 10.38
CA ALA A 84 -12.03 -0.28 10.99
C ALA A 84 -11.69 -0.61 12.45
N VAL A 85 -12.45 -0.03 13.38
CA VAL A 85 -12.34 -0.29 14.82
C VAL A 85 -13.56 -1.09 15.27
N TYR A 86 -13.32 -2.16 15.99
CA TYR A 86 -14.34 -3.07 16.51
C TYR A 86 -14.00 -3.50 17.95
N GLN A 87 -14.92 -4.17 18.63
CA GLN A 87 -14.82 -4.47 20.07
C GLN A 87 -13.50 -5.14 20.52
N HIS A 88 -12.84 -5.90 19.63
CA HIS A 88 -11.67 -6.70 19.97
C HIS A 88 -10.39 -6.25 19.27
N GLY A 89 -10.44 -5.15 18.51
CA GLY A 89 -9.27 -4.65 17.82
C GLY A 89 -9.59 -3.69 16.69
N ASP A 90 -8.60 -3.52 15.83
CA ASP A 90 -8.67 -2.63 14.67
C ASP A 90 -7.81 -3.15 13.52
N HIS A 91 -8.10 -2.68 12.31
CA HIS A 91 -7.23 -2.87 11.16
C HIS A 91 -7.29 -1.66 10.22
N GLY A 92 -6.27 -1.53 9.40
CA GLY A 92 -6.16 -0.39 8.49
C GLY A 92 -5.04 -0.52 7.49
N ASN A 93 -4.51 0.63 7.09
CA ASN A 93 -3.40 0.75 6.18
C ASN A 93 -2.13 1.15 6.93
N ALA A 94 -0.97 0.70 6.44
CA ALA A 94 0.32 1.14 6.97
C ALA A 94 1.29 1.49 5.84
N ILE A 95 2.21 2.41 6.14
CA ILE A 95 3.37 2.72 5.30
C ILE A 95 4.61 2.52 6.16
N LEU A 96 5.53 1.65 5.67
CA LEU A 96 6.84 1.46 6.26
C LEU A 96 7.87 2.20 5.39
N SER A 97 8.79 2.91 6.01
CA SER A 97 9.78 3.74 5.29
C SER A 97 11.18 3.61 5.90
N LYS A 98 12.18 3.47 5.03
CA LYS A 98 13.59 3.66 5.41
C LYS A 98 13.93 5.14 5.61
N TYR A 99 13.14 6.04 5.02
CA TYR A 99 13.32 7.49 5.13
C TYR A 99 12.49 8.08 6.27
N PRO A 100 12.92 9.20 6.86
CA PRO A 100 12.16 9.87 7.91
C PRO A 100 10.75 10.27 7.46
N ILE A 101 9.73 9.88 8.22
CA ILE A 101 8.37 10.36 8.06
C ILE A 101 8.25 11.71 8.76
N VAL A 102 8.06 12.77 7.98
CA VAL A 102 7.96 14.17 8.47
C VAL A 102 6.58 14.41 9.08
N ARG A 103 5.54 13.92 8.41
CA ARG A 103 4.14 14.02 8.84
C ARG A 103 3.28 12.96 8.16
N TYR A 104 2.18 12.62 8.79
CA TYR A 104 1.16 11.77 8.15
C TYR A 104 -0.23 12.09 8.68
N ARG A 105 -1.24 11.73 7.89
CA ARG A 105 -2.66 11.83 8.23
C ARG A 105 -3.44 10.67 7.63
N ASN A 106 -4.38 10.13 8.38
CA ASN A 106 -5.34 9.15 7.88
C ASN A 106 -6.69 9.84 7.65
N HIS A 107 -7.17 9.85 6.41
CA HIS A 107 -8.46 10.42 6.05
C HIS A 107 -9.51 9.32 6.00
N ASP A 108 -10.61 9.48 6.73
CA ASP A 108 -11.76 8.57 6.62
C ASP A 108 -12.51 8.86 5.32
N ILE A 109 -12.52 7.88 4.42
CA ILE A 109 -13.26 7.91 3.15
C ILE A 109 -14.42 6.90 3.14
N SER A 110 -14.85 6.46 4.32
CA SER A 110 -15.95 5.51 4.48
C SER A 110 -17.28 6.08 4.03
N LEU A 111 -18.05 5.32 3.27
CA LEU A 111 -19.40 5.71 2.82
C LEU A 111 -20.51 5.02 3.59
N ASN A 112 -20.17 4.06 4.42
CA ASN A 112 -21.10 3.36 5.30
C ASN A 112 -20.39 2.83 6.54
N ARG A 113 -21.17 2.34 7.52
CA ARG A 113 -20.62 1.84 8.79
C ARG A 113 -20.08 0.41 8.71
N LEU A 114 -20.47 -0.36 7.70
CA LEU A 114 -20.10 -1.78 7.57
C LEU A 114 -18.74 -1.96 6.87
N GLU A 115 -18.38 -1.05 5.98
CA GLU A 115 -17.14 -1.09 5.21
C GLU A 115 -16.35 0.21 5.44
N ARG A 116 -15.46 0.16 6.42
CA ARG A 116 -14.61 1.29 6.77
C ARG A 116 -13.37 1.33 5.87
N ARG A 117 -13.09 2.50 5.32
CA ARG A 117 -11.98 2.73 4.39
C ARG A 117 -11.27 4.03 4.71
N GLY A 118 -9.96 4.06 4.47
CA GLY A 118 -9.14 5.24 4.71
C GLY A 118 -8.09 5.46 3.63
N VAL A 119 -7.65 6.70 3.53
CA VAL A 119 -6.50 7.14 2.76
C VAL A 119 -5.42 7.57 3.76
N LEU A 120 -4.37 6.78 3.89
CA LEU A 120 -3.21 7.12 4.71
C LEU A 120 -2.25 7.93 3.84
N HIS A 121 -2.21 9.24 4.06
CA HIS A 121 -1.27 10.16 3.43
C HIS A 121 -0.07 10.37 4.34
N CYS A 122 1.11 10.15 3.84
CA CYS A 122 2.38 10.24 4.54
C CYS A 122 3.36 11.08 3.70
N VAL A 123 4.18 11.89 4.35
CA VAL A 123 5.24 12.66 3.71
C VAL A 123 6.57 12.25 4.30
N ILE A 124 7.49 11.85 3.44
CA ILE A 124 8.86 11.51 3.82
C ILE A 124 9.83 12.59 3.36
N GLY A 125 10.88 12.80 4.15
CA GLY A 125 12.01 13.64 3.77
C GLY A 125 13.11 12.81 3.12
N MET A 126 13.63 13.28 1.99
CA MET A 126 14.78 12.67 1.32
C MET A 126 16.07 13.35 1.82
N PRO A 127 16.88 12.70 2.71
CA PRO A 127 18.01 13.35 3.35
C PRO A 127 19.05 13.88 2.37
N GLN A 128 19.21 13.21 1.22
CA GLN A 128 20.22 13.57 0.22
C GLN A 128 19.88 14.84 -0.57
N THR A 129 18.60 15.16 -0.71
CA THR A 129 18.13 16.28 -1.55
C THR A 129 17.36 17.34 -0.77
N GLY A 130 16.97 17.05 0.48
CA GLY A 130 16.07 17.89 1.28
C GLY A 130 14.63 17.96 0.75
N ARG A 131 14.29 17.18 -0.29
CA ARG A 131 12.96 17.19 -0.92
C ARG A 131 11.98 16.32 -0.14
N GLU A 132 10.72 16.70 -0.18
CA GLU A 132 9.62 15.90 0.32
C GLU A 132 9.05 15.01 -0.79
N VAL A 133 8.69 13.77 -0.42
CA VAL A 133 7.97 12.82 -1.28
C VAL A 133 6.67 12.46 -0.58
N HIS A 134 5.58 12.58 -1.31
CA HIS A 134 4.26 12.24 -0.83
C HIS A 134 3.92 10.77 -1.14
N LEU A 135 3.43 10.07 -0.14
CA LEU A 135 3.06 8.66 -0.20
C LEU A 135 1.61 8.50 0.24
N ILE A 136 0.82 7.81 -0.54
CA ILE A 136 -0.59 7.53 -0.20
C ILE A 136 -0.83 6.03 -0.27
N CYS A 137 -1.29 5.44 0.85
CA CYS A 137 -1.76 4.07 0.91
C CYS A 137 -3.28 4.05 1.01
N THR A 138 -3.94 3.27 0.15
CA THR A 138 -5.40 3.16 0.14
C THR A 138 -5.86 1.71 0.00
N HIS A 139 -7.09 1.45 0.50
CA HIS A 139 -7.84 0.24 0.24
C HIS A 139 -9.28 0.65 -0.03
N LEU A 140 -9.71 0.57 -1.29
CA LEU A 140 -11.02 1.05 -1.72
C LEU A 140 -12.12 -0.01 -1.55
N SER A 141 -13.37 0.42 -1.65
CA SER A 141 -14.54 -0.44 -1.49
C SER A 141 -14.72 -1.44 -2.63
N LEU A 142 -15.30 -2.60 -2.30
CA LEU A 142 -15.70 -3.62 -3.27
C LEU A 142 -16.82 -3.13 -4.20
N ARG A 143 -17.74 -2.29 -3.71
CA ARG A 143 -18.85 -1.75 -4.50
C ARG A 143 -18.38 -0.63 -5.41
N GLU A 144 -18.62 -0.75 -6.72
CA GLU A 144 -18.19 0.23 -7.71
C GLU A 144 -18.68 1.65 -7.43
N ALA A 145 -19.95 1.83 -7.07
CA ALA A 145 -20.51 3.16 -6.76
C ALA A 145 -19.79 3.83 -5.57
N HIS A 146 -19.39 3.04 -4.56
CA HIS A 146 -18.61 3.54 -3.44
C HIS A 146 -17.18 3.88 -3.89
N ARG A 147 -16.55 2.98 -4.65
CA ARG A 147 -15.19 3.18 -5.18
C ARG A 147 -15.06 4.47 -5.98
N LEU A 148 -16.03 4.78 -6.87
CA LEU A 148 -16.02 6.01 -7.64
C LEU A 148 -16.08 7.27 -6.75
N ARG A 149 -16.91 7.27 -5.71
CA ARG A 149 -16.96 8.38 -4.73
C ARG A 149 -15.66 8.48 -3.93
N GLN A 150 -15.09 7.35 -3.52
CA GLN A 150 -13.80 7.32 -2.82
C GLN A 150 -12.64 7.80 -3.70
N LEU A 151 -12.66 7.50 -4.99
CA LEU A 151 -11.70 8.05 -5.95
C LEU A 151 -11.82 9.57 -6.08
N GLN A 152 -13.05 10.13 -6.06
CA GLN A 152 -13.25 11.57 -6.03
C GLN A 152 -12.70 12.20 -4.75
N GLN A 153 -12.93 11.57 -3.58
CA GLN A 153 -12.35 12.02 -2.30
C GLN A 153 -10.81 11.95 -2.35
N LEU A 154 -10.23 10.87 -2.87
CA LEU A 154 -8.78 10.73 -3.05
C LEU A 154 -8.21 11.85 -3.95
N CYS A 155 -8.86 12.14 -5.08
CA CYS A 155 -8.46 13.25 -5.95
C CYS A 155 -8.55 14.61 -5.22
N GLY A 156 -9.57 14.82 -4.40
CA GLY A 156 -9.72 16.02 -3.57
C GLY A 156 -8.58 16.15 -2.54
N ILE A 157 -8.23 15.07 -1.86
CA ILE A 157 -7.09 15.03 -0.92
C ILE A 157 -5.78 15.36 -1.65
N ILE A 158 -5.53 14.74 -2.81
CA ILE A 158 -4.33 15.01 -3.61
C ILE A 158 -4.27 16.48 -4.00
N ALA A 159 -5.38 17.05 -4.49
CA ALA A 159 -5.43 18.44 -4.93
C ALA A 159 -5.22 19.44 -3.80
N SER A 160 -5.65 19.11 -2.56
CA SER A 160 -5.56 20.01 -1.41
C SER A 160 -4.28 19.88 -0.60
N GLU A 161 -3.64 18.71 -0.58
CA GLU A 161 -2.53 18.41 0.34
C GLU A 161 -1.20 18.07 -0.36
N VAL A 162 -1.20 17.84 -1.69
CA VAL A 162 0.00 17.48 -2.43
C VAL A 162 0.36 18.56 -3.44
N PRO A 163 1.46 19.29 -3.25
CA PRO A 163 1.93 20.29 -4.22
C PRO A 163 2.03 19.70 -5.64
N PRO A 164 1.66 20.44 -6.69
CA PRO A 164 1.70 19.93 -8.06
C PRO A 164 3.09 19.44 -8.51
N GLU A 165 4.14 20.09 -8.02
CA GLU A 165 5.55 19.79 -8.30
C GLU A 165 6.11 18.66 -7.44
N ALA A 166 5.44 18.28 -6.35
CA ALA A 166 5.93 17.24 -5.46
C ALA A 166 5.84 15.85 -6.10
N ALA A 167 6.84 15.03 -5.86
CA ALA A 167 6.79 13.62 -6.18
C ALA A 167 5.71 12.93 -5.35
N LEU A 168 4.84 12.17 -6.01
CA LEU A 168 3.73 11.48 -5.38
C LEU A 168 3.70 10.02 -5.81
N PHE A 169 3.55 9.11 -4.84
CA PHE A 169 3.23 7.70 -5.06
C PHE A 169 1.93 7.35 -4.36
N VAL A 170 1.01 6.70 -5.08
CA VAL A 170 -0.27 6.22 -4.55
C VAL A 170 -0.35 4.73 -4.80
N ALA A 171 -0.39 3.92 -3.74
CA ALA A 171 -0.40 2.48 -3.88
C ALA A 171 -1.42 1.81 -2.94
N GLY A 172 -1.83 0.61 -3.31
CA GLY A 172 -2.72 -0.20 -2.51
C GLY A 172 -3.70 -1.04 -3.30
N ASP A 173 -4.70 -1.54 -2.58
CA ASP A 173 -5.80 -2.32 -3.15
C ASP A 173 -6.95 -1.39 -3.57
N PHE A 174 -7.06 -1.19 -4.87
CA PHE A 174 -8.10 -0.34 -5.47
C PHE A 174 -9.42 -1.08 -5.68
N ASN A 175 -9.44 -2.41 -5.55
CA ASN A 175 -10.62 -3.24 -5.84
C ASN A 175 -11.26 -2.94 -7.22
N ASP A 176 -10.45 -2.41 -8.16
CA ASP A 176 -10.93 -1.89 -9.45
C ASP A 176 -10.66 -2.85 -10.61
N TRP A 177 -11.35 -3.98 -10.63
CA TRP A 177 -11.26 -4.97 -11.72
C TRP A 177 -11.77 -4.47 -13.08
N ARG A 178 -12.44 -3.29 -13.12
CA ARG A 178 -12.94 -2.67 -14.35
C ARG A 178 -12.02 -1.61 -14.92
N GLY A 179 -10.92 -1.27 -14.23
CA GLY A 179 -9.91 -0.32 -14.69
C GLY A 179 -10.38 1.14 -14.73
N ARG A 180 -11.45 1.50 -14.01
CA ARG A 180 -11.99 2.89 -14.02
C ARG A 180 -11.15 3.86 -13.20
N ALA A 181 -10.46 3.38 -12.17
CA ALA A 181 -9.62 4.19 -11.32
C ALA A 181 -8.51 4.90 -12.11
N HIS A 182 -7.91 4.20 -13.09
CA HIS A 182 -6.82 4.75 -13.88
C HIS A 182 -7.23 6.02 -14.62
N GLN A 183 -8.37 6.00 -15.34
CA GLN A 183 -8.85 7.18 -16.07
C GLN A 183 -9.16 8.37 -15.15
N VAL A 184 -9.75 8.10 -13.96
CA VAL A 184 -10.07 9.13 -12.97
C VAL A 184 -8.80 9.78 -12.44
N LEU A 185 -7.84 8.97 -11.98
CA LEU A 185 -6.60 9.44 -11.37
C LEU A 185 -5.67 10.12 -12.39
N GLN A 186 -5.61 9.61 -13.61
CA GLN A 186 -4.84 10.24 -14.69
C GLN A 186 -5.38 11.63 -15.00
N ARG A 187 -6.70 11.77 -15.20
CA ARG A 187 -7.33 13.04 -15.57
C ARG A 187 -7.35 14.06 -14.43
N ALA A 188 -7.64 13.64 -13.22
CA ALA A 188 -7.86 14.55 -12.09
C ALA A 188 -6.57 14.88 -11.31
N ALA A 189 -5.56 13.98 -11.31
CA ALA A 189 -4.36 14.13 -10.51
C ALA A 189 -3.04 13.97 -11.29
N GLY A 190 -3.10 13.76 -12.61
CA GLY A 190 -1.92 13.58 -13.46
C GLY A 190 -1.11 12.32 -13.14
N LEU A 191 -1.74 11.32 -12.53
CA LEU A 191 -1.06 10.09 -12.11
C LEU A 191 -0.90 9.11 -13.27
N LYS A 192 0.28 8.52 -13.37
CA LYS A 192 0.61 7.40 -14.25
C LYS A 192 0.58 6.10 -13.45
N GLU A 193 0.17 4.99 -14.05
CA GLU A 193 0.17 3.67 -13.41
C GLU A 193 1.40 2.86 -13.86
N ALA A 194 2.12 2.28 -12.88
CA ALA A 194 3.44 1.71 -13.12
C ALA A 194 3.45 0.57 -14.14
N PHE A 195 2.49 -0.34 -14.10
CA PHE A 195 2.44 -1.48 -15.01
C PHE A 195 1.89 -1.12 -16.39
N ILE A 196 0.99 -0.15 -16.46
CA ILE A 196 0.50 0.38 -17.75
C ILE A 196 1.64 1.13 -18.44
N GLU A 197 2.39 1.96 -17.71
CA GLU A 197 3.55 2.69 -18.25
C GLU A 197 4.66 1.74 -18.69
N GLY A 198 4.95 0.68 -17.91
CA GLY A 198 6.04 -0.26 -18.20
C GLY A 198 5.68 -1.39 -19.18
N GLY A 199 4.42 -1.83 -19.20
CA GLY A 199 4.01 -3.02 -19.95
C GLY A 199 2.67 -2.90 -20.70
N GLY A 200 2.06 -1.70 -20.73
CA GLY A 200 0.83 -1.43 -21.46
C GLY A 200 -0.46 -1.92 -20.82
N GLN A 201 -0.38 -2.67 -19.72
CA GLN A 201 -1.56 -3.17 -19.00
C GLN A 201 -1.30 -3.27 -17.50
N ALA A 202 -2.35 -3.10 -16.72
CA ALA A 202 -2.29 -3.21 -15.28
C ALA A 202 -2.01 -4.65 -14.81
N ALA A 203 -1.37 -4.79 -13.64
CA ALA A 203 -0.96 -6.08 -13.09
C ALA A 203 -2.13 -6.89 -12.55
N ALA A 204 -2.21 -8.17 -12.89
CA ALA A 204 -3.10 -9.11 -12.22
C ALA A 204 -2.45 -9.59 -10.91
N SER A 205 -3.12 -9.34 -9.78
CA SER A 205 -2.63 -9.63 -8.43
C SER A 205 -3.51 -10.59 -7.63
N PHE A 206 -4.79 -10.77 -8.01
CA PHE A 206 -5.76 -11.55 -7.27
C PHE A 206 -6.46 -12.59 -8.17
N PRO A 207 -6.81 -13.80 -7.67
CA PRO A 207 -6.29 -14.38 -6.43
C PRO A 207 -4.82 -14.83 -6.60
N ALA A 208 -4.03 -14.79 -5.52
CA ALA A 208 -2.57 -14.99 -5.58
C ALA A 208 -2.10 -16.27 -6.29
N ARG A 209 -2.86 -17.37 -6.23
CA ARG A 209 -2.50 -18.64 -6.88
C ARG A 209 -2.72 -18.65 -8.39
N TRP A 210 -3.74 -17.92 -8.88
CA TRP A 210 -4.08 -17.77 -10.29
C TRP A 210 -4.56 -16.34 -10.53
N PRO A 211 -3.63 -15.38 -10.66
CA PRO A 211 -3.97 -13.96 -10.72
C PRO A 211 -4.70 -13.63 -12.02
N LEU A 212 -5.96 -13.23 -11.89
CA LEU A 212 -6.86 -12.86 -12.98
C LEU A 212 -7.33 -11.41 -12.85
N LEU A 213 -7.55 -10.92 -11.61
CA LEU A 213 -8.08 -9.61 -11.35
C LEU A 213 -6.95 -8.61 -11.02
N GLN A 214 -7.07 -7.43 -11.56
CA GLN A 214 -6.12 -6.33 -11.45
C GLN A 214 -6.56 -5.40 -10.32
N LEU A 215 -6.48 -5.82 -9.06
CA LEU A 215 -7.00 -5.11 -7.91
C LEU A 215 -6.01 -4.12 -7.31
N ASP A 216 -4.74 -4.52 -7.24
CA ASP A 216 -3.67 -3.72 -6.66
C ASP A 216 -3.03 -2.82 -7.70
N ARG A 217 -2.58 -1.62 -7.30
CA ARG A 217 -2.00 -0.60 -8.18
C ARG A 217 -0.84 0.13 -7.50
N ILE A 218 0.09 0.62 -8.33
CA ILE A 218 1.09 1.62 -7.97
C ILE A 218 0.98 2.76 -8.99
N TYR A 219 0.55 3.93 -8.53
CA TYR A 219 0.51 5.16 -9.31
C TYR A 219 1.65 6.09 -8.90
N PHE A 220 2.09 6.94 -9.81
CA PHE A 220 3.11 7.94 -9.53
C PHE A 220 2.92 9.22 -10.36
N ARG A 221 3.48 10.31 -9.84
CA ARG A 221 3.60 11.62 -10.50
C ARG A 221 4.95 12.25 -10.13
N ASN A 222 5.54 13.03 -11.03
CA ASN A 222 6.86 13.67 -10.88
C ASN A 222 7.97 12.66 -10.53
N ALA A 223 7.90 11.51 -11.16
CA ALA A 223 8.90 10.44 -11.13
C ALA A 223 8.89 9.71 -12.47
N SER A 224 9.94 8.95 -12.75
CA SER A 224 10.08 8.09 -13.94
C SER A 224 10.22 6.64 -13.50
N LEU A 225 9.40 5.76 -14.08
CA LEU A 225 9.48 4.32 -13.83
C LEU A 225 10.78 3.75 -14.40
N VAL A 226 11.45 2.92 -13.62
CA VAL A 226 12.63 2.15 -14.03
C VAL A 226 12.26 0.69 -14.25
N HIS A 227 11.49 0.13 -13.31
CA HIS A 227 11.09 -1.27 -13.33
C HIS A 227 9.78 -1.49 -12.60
N SER A 228 9.00 -2.49 -13.01
CA SER A 228 7.83 -2.97 -12.26
C SER A 228 7.69 -4.49 -12.42
N ASP A 229 7.33 -5.18 -11.34
CA ASP A 229 7.13 -6.63 -11.32
C ASP A 229 6.02 -7.06 -10.36
N VAL A 230 5.36 -8.18 -10.70
CA VAL A 230 4.42 -8.88 -9.81
C VAL A 230 5.17 -10.04 -9.16
N LEU A 231 5.35 -10.02 -7.86
CA LEU A 231 6.10 -11.04 -7.15
C LEU A 231 5.29 -12.35 -7.07
N ARG A 232 5.43 -13.22 -8.10
CA ARG A 232 4.65 -14.46 -8.26
C ARG A 232 5.34 -15.70 -7.72
N ALA A 233 6.69 -15.66 -7.60
CA ALA A 233 7.46 -16.79 -7.11
C ALA A 233 7.07 -17.17 -5.68
N LYS A 234 7.38 -18.40 -5.26
CA LYS A 234 7.26 -18.76 -3.85
C LYS A 234 8.15 -17.84 -3.00
N PRO A 235 7.71 -17.43 -1.80
CA PRO A 235 6.54 -17.93 -1.07
C PRO A 235 5.23 -17.16 -1.31
N TRP A 236 5.20 -16.09 -2.14
CA TRP A 236 4.16 -15.07 -2.21
C TRP A 236 2.74 -15.61 -2.40
N SER A 237 2.55 -16.58 -3.32
CA SER A 237 1.24 -17.20 -3.59
C SER A 237 0.63 -17.96 -2.40
N ARG A 238 1.34 -18.02 -1.26
CA ARG A 238 0.92 -18.72 -0.03
C ARG A 238 0.86 -17.81 1.20
N LEU A 239 1.27 -16.54 1.08
CA LEU A 239 1.38 -15.61 2.20
C LEU A 239 0.18 -14.67 2.33
N SER A 240 -0.55 -14.46 1.24
CA SER A 240 -1.78 -13.68 1.19
C SER A 240 -2.68 -14.25 0.09
N ASP A 241 -3.89 -13.74 -0.06
CA ASP A 241 -4.74 -13.95 -1.22
C ASP A 241 -4.46 -12.96 -2.36
N HIS A 242 -3.63 -11.93 -2.12
CA HIS A 242 -3.08 -11.02 -3.11
C HIS A 242 -1.59 -11.27 -3.35
N LEU A 243 -1.11 -11.05 -4.59
CA LEU A 243 0.30 -10.97 -4.92
C LEU A 243 0.81 -9.54 -4.71
N PRO A 244 2.03 -9.37 -4.17
CA PRO A 244 2.64 -8.05 -4.07
C PRO A 244 2.98 -7.47 -5.43
N LEU A 245 2.87 -6.15 -5.55
CA LEU A 245 3.40 -5.38 -6.66
C LEU A 245 4.66 -4.63 -6.21
N TYR A 246 5.69 -4.70 -7.03
CA TYR A 246 6.97 -4.03 -6.85
C TYR A 246 7.20 -3.03 -7.96
N ALA A 247 7.79 -1.88 -7.65
CA ALA A 247 8.22 -0.90 -8.64
C ALA A 247 9.50 -0.18 -8.20
N GLU A 248 10.31 0.24 -9.17
CA GLU A 248 11.44 1.15 -9.00
C GLU A 248 11.22 2.42 -9.80
N ALA A 249 11.42 3.57 -9.18
CA ALA A 249 11.22 4.85 -9.82
C ALA A 249 12.31 5.86 -9.42
N VAL A 250 12.73 6.69 -10.36
CA VAL A 250 13.63 7.83 -10.12
C VAL A 250 12.79 9.09 -9.99
N LEU A 251 13.02 9.87 -8.94
CA LEU A 251 12.34 11.14 -8.73
C LEU A 251 12.74 12.12 -9.85
N ALA A 252 11.78 12.87 -10.39
CA ALA A 252 12.08 13.94 -11.33
C ALA A 252 13.01 14.99 -10.68
N PRO A 253 13.88 15.65 -11.42
CA PRO A 253 14.83 16.64 -10.92
C PRO A 253 14.17 17.84 -10.23
#